data_c27adda4ccce6f2660fc72aaf54e0635
#
_entry.id   c27adda4ccce6f2660fc72aaf54e0635
#
_cell.length_a   1.000
_cell.length_b   1.000
_cell.length_c   1.000
_cell.angle_alpha   90.00
_cell.angle_beta   90.00
_cell.angle_gamma   90.00
#
_symmetry.space_group_name_H-M   'P 1'
#
loop_
_entity.id
_entity.type
_entity.pdbx_description
1 polymer ?
#
loop_
_entity_poly.entity_id
_entity_poly.type
_entity_poly.pdbx_seq_one_letter_code
_entity_poly.pdbx_strand_id
1 'polypeptide(L)'
;TMSVSQKQTVEIVKMLYRGANILILDEPTAVLTPQEVDKLFDVLRNMRDDGRAIIIITHKLNEVLELSDRVSILRKGKYIGTLQTSEATVESLTEMMVGEKISLDINRPMPHDLKKRLTIDTITCTNEDGLHTLENVSFEAFGGEVLGVAGISGSGQKELLEAIAGLTKLSSGSVVFHSPEGEDIDLAKYNAAQINELGVRHSFVPEDRLGTVSYTHLRAHETGAYL
;
A
#
# COMPACT_ATOMS: atom_id res chain seq x y z
N THR A 1 -9.46 -5.19 -18.47
CA THR A 1 -8.37 -4.23 -18.14
C THR A 1 -7.30 -4.95 -17.33
N MET A 2 -6.03 -4.77 -17.69
CA MET A 2 -4.91 -5.39 -16.98
C MET A 2 -4.70 -4.72 -15.63
N SER A 3 -4.35 -5.51 -14.58
CA SER A 3 -3.92 -4.98 -13.28
C SER A 3 -2.59 -4.21 -13.40
N VAL A 4 -2.23 -3.41 -12.39
CA VAL A 4 -0.96 -2.66 -12.37
C VAL A 4 0.23 -3.62 -12.43
N SER A 5 0.17 -4.71 -11.66
CA SER A 5 1.17 -5.80 -11.68
C SER A 5 1.34 -6.41 -13.09
N GLN A 6 0.23 -6.73 -13.76
CA GLN A 6 0.27 -7.28 -15.13
C GLN A 6 0.88 -6.28 -16.13
N LYS A 7 0.56 -4.99 -16.02
CA LYS A 7 1.17 -3.95 -16.87
C LYS A 7 2.68 -3.87 -16.67
N GLN A 8 3.14 -3.93 -15.42
CA GLN A 8 4.56 -3.90 -15.10
C GLN A 8 5.27 -5.15 -15.64
N THR A 9 4.68 -6.33 -15.52
CA THR A 9 5.21 -7.57 -16.11
C THR A 9 5.36 -7.44 -17.62
N VAL A 10 4.37 -6.85 -18.32
CA VAL A 10 4.44 -6.61 -19.77
C VAL A 10 5.58 -5.66 -20.14
N GLU A 11 5.82 -4.58 -19.39
CA GLU A 11 6.94 -3.68 -19.65
C GLU A 11 8.29 -4.39 -19.48
N ILE A 12 8.43 -5.23 -18.46
CA ILE A 12 9.65 -6.03 -18.25
C ILE A 12 9.86 -7.00 -19.44
N VAL A 13 8.82 -7.74 -19.85
CA VAL A 13 8.88 -8.67 -21.00
C VAL A 13 9.24 -7.93 -22.29
N LYS A 14 8.67 -6.75 -22.52
CA LYS A 14 8.96 -5.88 -23.67
C LYS A 14 10.44 -5.45 -23.71
N MET A 15 11.03 -5.13 -22.54
CA MET A 15 12.46 -4.79 -22.47
C MET A 15 13.35 -6.00 -22.75
N LEU A 16 12.96 -7.18 -22.25
CA LEU A 16 13.63 -8.45 -22.56
C LEU A 16 13.63 -8.74 -24.06
N TYR A 17 12.48 -8.60 -24.71
CA TYR A 17 12.34 -8.83 -26.17
C TYR A 17 13.21 -7.89 -27.01
N ARG A 18 13.44 -6.66 -26.56
CA ARG A 18 14.26 -5.67 -27.27
C ARG A 18 15.77 -5.92 -27.20
N GLY A 19 16.22 -6.93 -26.46
CA GLY A 19 17.64 -7.31 -26.38
C GLY A 19 18.50 -6.27 -25.67
N ALA A 20 17.98 -5.59 -24.66
CA ALA A 20 18.72 -4.58 -23.91
C ALA A 20 19.99 -5.16 -23.25
N ASN A 21 21.14 -4.50 -23.42
CA ASN A 21 22.38 -4.86 -22.75
C ASN A 21 22.50 -4.30 -21.33
N ILE A 22 21.79 -3.19 -21.07
CA ILE A 22 21.71 -2.53 -19.77
C ILE A 22 20.23 -2.41 -19.41
N LEU A 23 19.85 -2.93 -18.27
CA LEU A 23 18.51 -2.86 -17.73
C LEU A 23 18.52 -1.98 -16.47
N ILE A 24 17.66 -0.97 -16.43
CA ILE A 24 17.48 -0.09 -15.28
C ILE A 24 16.04 -0.23 -14.81
N LEU A 25 15.86 -0.66 -13.58
CA LEU A 25 14.56 -0.90 -12.95
C LEU A 25 14.42 0.01 -11.72
N ASP A 26 13.35 0.79 -11.68
CA ASP A 26 13.00 1.65 -10.55
C ASP A 26 11.79 1.07 -9.82
N GLU A 27 11.98 0.66 -8.55
CA GLU A 27 10.97 0.04 -7.68
C GLU A 27 10.16 -1.09 -8.36
N PRO A 28 10.83 -2.07 -9.03
CA PRO A 28 10.12 -3.03 -9.89
C PRO A 28 9.21 -3.99 -9.14
N THR A 29 9.33 -4.06 -7.83
CA THR A 29 8.60 -5.01 -6.96
C THR A 29 7.48 -4.36 -6.16
N ALA A 30 7.25 -3.04 -6.35
CA ALA A 30 6.32 -2.28 -5.50
C ALA A 30 4.87 -2.82 -5.50
N VAL A 31 4.44 -3.41 -6.62
CA VAL A 31 3.06 -3.92 -6.82
C VAL A 31 3.01 -5.43 -7.09
N LEU A 32 4.12 -6.13 -6.94
CA LEU A 32 4.23 -7.56 -7.17
C LEU A 32 3.93 -8.35 -5.91
N THR A 33 3.33 -9.53 -6.08
CA THR A 33 3.23 -10.53 -5.02
C THR A 33 4.60 -11.16 -4.75
N PRO A 34 4.85 -11.77 -3.58
CA PRO A 34 6.12 -12.47 -3.31
C PRO A 34 6.50 -13.48 -4.40
N GLN A 35 5.54 -14.27 -4.88
CA GLN A 35 5.77 -15.27 -5.94
C GLN A 35 6.12 -14.65 -7.30
N GLU A 36 5.62 -13.44 -7.59
CA GLU A 36 5.98 -12.68 -8.79
C GLU A 36 7.37 -12.04 -8.64
N VAL A 37 7.75 -11.62 -7.43
CA VAL A 37 9.10 -11.13 -7.12
C VAL A 37 10.13 -12.22 -7.35
N ASP A 38 9.90 -13.45 -6.83
CA ASP A 38 10.80 -14.59 -7.03
C ASP A 38 11.03 -14.85 -8.52
N LYS A 39 9.94 -14.88 -9.31
CA LYS A 39 10.04 -15.08 -10.78
C LYS A 39 10.81 -13.95 -11.47
N LEU A 40 10.58 -12.71 -11.06
CA LEU A 40 11.32 -11.57 -11.57
C LEU A 40 12.81 -11.72 -11.28
N PHE A 41 13.16 -12.07 -10.05
CA PHE A 41 14.55 -12.25 -9.64
C PHE A 41 15.24 -13.37 -10.42
N ASP A 42 14.55 -14.49 -10.68
CA ASP A 42 15.09 -15.57 -11.52
C ASP A 42 15.39 -15.09 -12.94
N VAL A 43 14.49 -14.27 -13.52
CA VAL A 43 14.72 -13.67 -14.85
C VAL A 43 15.92 -12.73 -14.81
N LEU A 44 16.05 -11.89 -13.79
CA LEU A 44 17.16 -10.94 -13.66
C LEU A 44 18.50 -11.67 -13.44
N ARG A 45 18.52 -12.75 -12.64
CA ARG A 45 19.71 -13.61 -12.46
C ARG A 45 20.15 -14.22 -13.79
N ASN A 46 19.22 -14.78 -14.56
CA ASN A 46 19.53 -15.34 -15.87
C ASN A 46 20.11 -14.26 -16.82
N MET A 47 19.55 -13.05 -16.83
CA MET A 47 20.08 -11.95 -17.63
C MET A 47 21.48 -11.51 -17.22
N ARG A 48 21.76 -11.47 -15.90
CA ARG A 48 23.10 -11.22 -15.37
C ARG A 48 24.08 -12.29 -15.85
N ASP A 49 23.68 -13.55 -15.75
CA ASP A 49 24.52 -14.70 -16.16
C ASP A 49 24.77 -14.70 -17.67
N ASP A 50 23.87 -14.15 -18.49
CA ASP A 50 24.05 -13.84 -19.91
C ASP A 50 24.99 -12.64 -20.16
N GLY A 51 25.57 -12.04 -19.12
CA GLY A 51 26.50 -10.91 -19.22
C GLY A 51 25.87 -9.53 -19.37
N ARG A 52 24.58 -9.37 -19.08
CA ARG A 52 23.90 -8.07 -19.11
C ARG A 52 24.13 -7.29 -17.83
N ALA A 53 24.18 -5.97 -17.92
CA ALA A 53 24.25 -5.10 -16.76
C ALA A 53 22.85 -4.78 -16.25
N ILE A 54 22.64 -4.96 -14.94
CA ILE A 54 21.36 -4.70 -14.29
C ILE A 54 21.56 -3.68 -13.19
N ILE A 55 20.75 -2.62 -13.20
CA ILE A 55 20.67 -1.64 -12.15
C ILE A 55 19.25 -1.68 -11.59
N ILE A 56 19.12 -2.02 -10.32
CA ILE A 56 17.85 -2.00 -9.60
C ILE A 56 17.87 -0.88 -8.55
N ILE A 57 16.84 -0.05 -8.55
CA ILE A 57 16.64 1.00 -7.56
C ILE A 57 15.49 0.54 -6.67
N THR A 58 15.75 0.40 -5.38
CA THR A 58 14.73 0.00 -4.40
C THR A 58 15.14 0.46 -3.01
N HIS A 59 14.14 0.64 -2.15
CA HIS A 59 14.33 0.89 -0.72
C HIS A 59 14.14 -0.38 0.13
N LYS A 60 13.80 -1.51 -0.50
CA LYS A 60 13.59 -2.79 0.17
C LYS A 60 14.92 -3.53 0.31
N LEU A 61 15.57 -3.36 1.46
CA LEU A 61 16.93 -3.86 1.70
C LEU A 61 17.06 -5.38 1.55
N ASN A 62 16.03 -6.15 1.90
CA ASN A 62 16.03 -7.59 1.71
C ASN A 62 16.16 -7.97 0.23
N GLU A 63 15.48 -7.24 -0.67
CA GLU A 63 15.58 -7.46 -2.11
C GLU A 63 16.98 -7.13 -2.64
N VAL A 64 17.60 -6.06 -2.12
CA VAL A 64 18.97 -5.71 -2.44
C VAL A 64 19.93 -6.84 -2.03
N LEU A 65 19.80 -7.33 -0.80
CA LEU A 65 20.66 -8.39 -0.26
C LEU A 65 20.47 -9.73 -0.99
N GLU A 66 19.28 -9.99 -1.51
CA GLU A 66 18.98 -11.24 -2.21
C GLU A 66 19.45 -11.26 -3.66
N LEU A 67 19.33 -10.13 -4.37
CA LEU A 67 19.51 -10.08 -5.83
C LEU A 67 20.84 -9.50 -6.27
N SER A 68 21.35 -8.45 -5.59
CA SER A 68 22.49 -7.67 -6.09
C SER A 68 23.83 -8.24 -5.69
N ASP A 69 24.85 -8.09 -6.55
CA ASP A 69 26.24 -8.44 -6.24
C ASP A 69 26.91 -7.36 -5.40
N ARG A 70 26.54 -6.10 -5.64
CA ARG A 70 27.02 -4.92 -4.90
C ARG A 70 25.92 -3.87 -4.78
N VAL A 71 25.97 -3.08 -3.73
CA VAL A 71 25.01 -2.01 -3.44
C VAL A 71 25.69 -0.67 -3.30
N SER A 72 25.20 0.33 -4.04
CA SER A 72 25.63 1.73 -3.94
C SER A 72 24.58 2.54 -3.21
N ILE A 73 24.98 3.32 -2.23
CA ILE A 73 24.07 4.07 -1.37
C ILE A 73 24.10 5.54 -1.69
N LEU A 74 22.93 6.11 -1.89
CA LEU A 74 22.68 7.53 -2.06
C LEU A 74 21.92 8.08 -0.85
N ARG A 75 22.34 9.25 -0.35
CA ARG A 75 21.67 9.95 0.73
C ARG A 75 21.61 11.44 0.46
N LYS A 76 20.41 12.01 0.39
CA LYS A 76 20.17 13.44 0.08
C LYS A 76 20.94 13.89 -1.18
N GLY A 77 20.91 13.07 -2.23
CA GLY A 77 21.58 13.35 -3.50
C GLY A 77 23.12 13.14 -3.49
N LYS A 78 23.69 12.68 -2.39
CA LYS A 78 25.13 12.42 -2.27
C LYS A 78 25.41 10.92 -2.32
N TYR A 79 26.44 10.53 -3.05
CA TYR A 79 27.00 9.19 -3.01
C TYR A 79 27.71 8.97 -1.66
N ILE A 80 27.35 7.92 -0.96
CA ILE A 80 27.88 7.58 0.37
C ILE A 80 28.95 6.49 0.26
N GLY A 81 28.75 5.51 -0.60
CA GLY A 81 29.69 4.41 -0.81
C GLY A 81 29.06 3.24 -1.55
N THR A 82 29.90 2.26 -1.89
CA THR A 82 29.50 0.98 -2.46
C THR A 82 30.07 -0.14 -1.60
N LEU A 83 29.24 -1.13 -1.29
CA LEU A 83 29.61 -2.36 -0.58
C LEU A 83 29.39 -3.56 -1.48
N GLN A 84 30.16 -4.63 -1.26
CA GLN A 84 29.78 -5.97 -1.75
C GLN A 84 28.59 -6.45 -0.93
N THR A 85 27.59 -6.99 -1.59
CA THR A 85 26.36 -7.44 -0.91
C THR A 85 26.64 -8.56 0.09
N SER A 86 27.64 -9.40 -0.19
CA SER A 86 28.11 -10.46 0.73
C SER A 86 28.66 -9.96 2.08
N GLU A 87 29.03 -8.67 2.16
CA GLU A 87 29.56 -8.01 3.36
C GLU A 87 28.52 -7.08 4.02
N ALA A 88 27.37 -6.90 3.38
CA ALA A 88 26.34 -5.98 3.82
C ALA A 88 25.29 -6.68 4.70
N THR A 89 24.75 -5.95 5.66
CA THR A 89 23.58 -6.35 6.45
C THR A 89 22.50 -5.28 6.35
N VAL A 90 21.28 -5.63 6.71
CA VAL A 90 20.17 -4.66 6.75
C VAL A 90 20.53 -3.47 7.64
N GLU A 91 21.17 -3.72 8.79
CA GLU A 91 21.59 -2.69 9.74
C GLU A 91 22.64 -1.77 9.13
N SER A 92 23.69 -2.33 8.51
CA SER A 92 24.77 -1.54 7.91
C SER A 92 24.26 -0.67 6.75
N LEU A 93 23.39 -1.21 5.91
CA LEU A 93 22.76 -0.48 4.81
C LEU A 93 21.85 0.63 5.34
N THR A 94 21.04 0.33 6.37
CA THR A 94 20.16 1.31 7.00
C THR A 94 20.96 2.47 7.61
N GLU A 95 22.05 2.17 8.35
CA GLU A 95 22.91 3.19 8.93
C GLU A 95 23.52 4.11 7.86
N MET A 96 23.99 3.53 6.75
CA MET A 96 24.52 4.31 5.64
C MET A 96 23.46 5.17 4.94
N MET A 97 22.23 4.65 4.77
CA MET A 97 21.12 5.38 4.14
C MET A 97 20.63 6.54 5.01
N VAL A 98 20.50 6.34 6.31
CA VAL A 98 19.96 7.34 7.24
C VAL A 98 21.06 8.23 7.80
N GLY A 99 22.22 7.65 8.09
CA GLY A 99 23.40 8.35 8.64
C GLY A 99 23.49 8.32 10.15
N GLU A 100 22.60 7.59 10.81
CA GLU A 100 22.57 7.40 12.25
C GLU A 100 22.30 5.92 12.55
N LYS A 101 22.82 5.42 13.68
CA LYS A 101 22.45 4.10 14.16
C LYS A 101 20.98 4.11 14.56
N ILE A 102 20.18 3.35 13.83
CA ILE A 102 18.75 3.18 14.16
C ILE A 102 18.59 1.88 14.95
N SER A 103 18.02 1.97 16.15
CA SER A 103 17.49 0.79 16.80
C SER A 103 16.22 0.38 16.06
N LEU A 104 16.19 -0.87 15.57
CA LEU A 104 15.01 -1.48 14.98
C LEU A 104 14.02 -1.97 16.07
N ASP A 105 14.35 -1.76 17.34
CA ASP A 105 13.45 -2.06 18.45
C ASP A 105 12.27 -1.07 18.45
N ILE A 106 11.13 -1.53 17.98
CA ILE A 106 9.90 -0.75 18.00
C ILE A 106 9.25 -0.92 19.36
N ASN A 107 9.39 0.08 20.23
CA ASN A 107 8.61 0.14 21.45
C ASN A 107 7.16 0.47 21.08
N ARG A 108 6.28 -0.52 21.20
CA ARG A 108 4.83 -0.37 20.99
C ARG A 108 4.15 -0.29 22.36
N PRO A 109 3.79 0.91 22.83
CA PRO A 109 3.00 1.01 24.04
C PRO A 109 1.67 0.26 23.85
N MET A 110 1.24 -0.45 24.89
CA MET A 110 -0.06 -1.11 24.87
C MET A 110 -1.15 -0.05 24.79
N PRO A 111 -2.15 -0.25 23.92
CA PRO A 111 -3.29 0.66 23.85
C PRO A 111 -4.00 0.74 25.20
N HIS A 112 -4.41 1.93 25.59
CA HIS A 112 -5.14 2.18 26.83
C HIS A 112 -6.55 2.64 26.52
N ASP A 113 -7.51 2.22 27.34
CA ASP A 113 -8.89 2.72 27.36
C ASP A 113 -9.59 2.59 25.99
N LEU A 114 -9.49 1.38 25.40
CA LEU A 114 -10.04 1.06 24.10
C LEU A 114 -11.56 1.25 24.09
N LYS A 115 -12.05 2.22 23.34
CA LYS A 115 -13.48 2.42 23.09
C LYS A 115 -13.78 2.02 21.65
N LYS A 116 -14.75 1.13 21.47
CA LYS A 116 -15.22 0.75 20.14
C LYS A 116 -15.66 1.98 19.35
N ARG A 117 -15.17 2.12 18.13
CA ARG A 117 -15.45 3.25 17.23
C ARG A 117 -16.13 2.82 15.95
N LEU A 118 -15.80 1.62 15.46
CA LEU A 118 -16.37 1.11 14.24
C LEU A 118 -16.64 -0.38 14.38
N THR A 119 -17.81 -0.82 13.97
CA THR A 119 -18.16 -2.23 13.78
C THR A 119 -18.51 -2.44 12.33
N ILE A 120 -17.79 -3.32 11.68
CA ILE A 120 -18.11 -3.86 10.36
C ILE A 120 -18.74 -5.22 10.59
N ASP A 121 -19.95 -5.42 10.10
CA ASP A 121 -20.68 -6.67 10.30
C ASP A 121 -21.15 -7.24 8.97
N THR A 122 -20.55 -8.38 8.61
CA THR A 122 -20.90 -9.22 7.44
C THR A 122 -21.09 -8.45 6.14
N ILE A 123 -20.24 -7.43 5.89
CA ILE A 123 -20.39 -6.62 4.69
C ILE A 123 -20.01 -7.42 3.45
N THR A 124 -20.83 -7.27 2.42
CA THR A 124 -20.62 -7.82 1.07
C THR A 124 -20.79 -6.70 0.06
N CYS A 125 -19.86 -6.60 -0.89
CA CYS A 125 -19.91 -5.69 -2.02
C CYS A 125 -19.87 -6.48 -3.33
N THR A 126 -20.56 -5.98 -4.35
CA THR A 126 -20.61 -6.58 -5.68
C THR A 126 -20.32 -5.50 -6.71
N ASN A 127 -19.46 -5.78 -7.68
CA ASN A 127 -19.17 -4.87 -8.78
C ASN A 127 -20.29 -4.87 -9.84
N GLU A 128 -20.14 -4.04 -10.88
CA GLU A 128 -21.10 -3.93 -11.99
C GLU A 128 -21.26 -5.23 -12.79
N ASP A 129 -20.24 -6.10 -12.78
CA ASP A 129 -20.27 -7.42 -13.44
C ASP A 129 -20.94 -8.51 -12.59
N GLY A 130 -21.44 -8.17 -11.39
CA GLY A 130 -22.08 -9.09 -10.47
C GLY A 130 -21.11 -9.96 -9.66
N LEU A 131 -19.80 -9.67 -9.70
CA LEU A 131 -18.80 -10.40 -8.93
C LEU A 131 -18.64 -9.79 -7.53
N HIS A 132 -18.54 -10.65 -6.51
CA HIS A 132 -18.26 -10.22 -5.16
C HIS A 132 -16.83 -9.66 -5.07
N THR A 133 -16.71 -8.41 -4.66
CA THR A 133 -15.43 -7.75 -4.38
C THR A 133 -15.08 -7.77 -2.89
N LEU A 134 -16.10 -7.88 -2.04
CA LEU A 134 -16.03 -8.22 -0.62
C LEU A 134 -17.07 -9.27 -0.32
N GLU A 135 -16.77 -10.22 0.56
CA GLU A 135 -17.68 -11.28 0.96
C GLU A 135 -17.61 -11.54 2.46
N ASN A 136 -18.71 -11.26 3.17
CA ASN A 136 -18.88 -11.53 4.61
C ASN A 136 -17.75 -10.99 5.50
N VAL A 137 -17.27 -9.78 5.23
CA VAL A 137 -16.18 -9.16 5.99
C VAL A 137 -16.72 -8.61 7.30
N SER A 138 -16.12 -9.02 8.43
CA SER A 138 -16.49 -8.55 9.78
C SER A 138 -15.25 -8.29 10.62
N PHE A 139 -15.22 -7.13 11.28
CA PHE A 139 -14.22 -6.78 12.30
C PHE A 139 -14.66 -5.55 13.09
N GLU A 140 -13.92 -5.24 14.14
CA GLU A 140 -14.12 -4.05 14.97
C GLU A 140 -12.85 -3.19 14.97
N ALA A 141 -13.02 -1.88 15.08
CA ALA A 141 -11.92 -0.95 15.28
C ALA A 141 -12.17 -0.08 16.51
N PHE A 142 -11.12 0.12 17.31
CA PHE A 142 -11.20 0.81 18.58
C PHE A 142 -10.42 2.13 18.55
N GLY A 143 -10.90 3.11 19.30
CA GLY A 143 -10.14 4.32 19.57
C GLY A 143 -8.90 3.97 20.41
N GLY A 144 -7.74 4.54 20.03
CA GLY A 144 -6.47 4.28 20.72
C GLY A 144 -5.66 3.11 20.17
N GLU A 145 -6.14 2.41 19.14
CA GLU A 145 -5.40 1.37 18.43
C GLU A 145 -5.06 1.78 16.98
N VAL A 146 -4.14 1.06 16.38
CA VAL A 146 -3.89 1.05 14.93
C VAL A 146 -4.26 -0.33 14.41
N LEU A 147 -5.37 -0.43 13.68
CA LEU A 147 -5.80 -1.66 13.02
C LEU A 147 -5.13 -1.79 11.65
N GLY A 148 -4.34 -2.84 11.45
CA GLY A 148 -3.73 -3.17 10.17
C GLY A 148 -4.63 -4.10 9.34
N VAL A 149 -4.88 -3.75 8.06
CA VAL A 149 -5.57 -4.61 7.09
C VAL A 149 -4.57 -5.06 6.05
N ALA A 150 -4.21 -6.34 6.05
CA ALA A 150 -3.23 -6.91 5.14
C ALA A 150 -3.92 -7.72 4.03
N GLY A 151 -3.34 -7.70 2.83
CA GLY A 151 -3.78 -8.48 1.68
C GLY A 151 -2.92 -8.19 0.47
N ILE A 152 -2.93 -9.09 -0.50
CA ILE A 152 -2.28 -8.85 -1.80
C ILE A 152 -3.11 -7.89 -2.65
N SER A 153 -2.50 -7.30 -3.67
CA SER A 153 -3.21 -6.39 -4.59
C SER A 153 -4.46 -7.06 -5.19
N GLY A 154 -5.60 -6.36 -5.11
CA GLY A 154 -6.88 -6.88 -5.61
C GLY A 154 -7.65 -7.78 -4.62
N SER A 155 -7.23 -7.85 -3.34
CA SER A 155 -7.94 -8.62 -2.30
C SER A 155 -9.12 -7.87 -1.66
N GLY A 156 -9.51 -6.71 -2.18
CA GLY A 156 -10.69 -5.99 -1.70
C GLY A 156 -10.41 -4.86 -0.69
N GLN A 157 -9.13 -4.54 -0.41
CA GLN A 157 -8.80 -3.48 0.55
C GLN A 157 -9.33 -2.11 0.11
N LYS A 158 -9.26 -1.81 -1.19
CA LYS A 158 -9.81 -0.58 -1.76
C LYS A 158 -11.32 -0.53 -1.59
N GLU A 159 -12.00 -1.60 -1.96
CA GLU A 159 -13.46 -1.74 -1.87
C GLU A 159 -13.94 -1.65 -0.41
N LEU A 160 -13.16 -2.19 0.53
CA LEU A 160 -13.42 -2.06 1.96
C LEU A 160 -13.39 -0.60 2.41
N LEU A 161 -12.35 0.15 2.03
CA LEU A 161 -12.23 1.57 2.37
C LEU A 161 -13.36 2.39 1.73
N GLU A 162 -13.69 2.13 0.47
CA GLU A 162 -14.77 2.80 -0.24
C GLU A 162 -16.15 2.50 0.38
N ALA A 163 -16.36 1.26 0.85
CA ALA A 163 -17.58 0.87 1.55
C ALA A 163 -17.74 1.60 2.89
N ILE A 164 -16.67 1.66 3.70
CA ILE A 164 -16.66 2.38 4.98
C ILE A 164 -16.91 3.87 4.77
N ALA A 165 -16.38 4.44 3.70
CA ALA A 165 -16.54 5.86 3.35
C ALA A 165 -17.91 6.23 2.77
N GLY A 166 -18.78 5.24 2.48
CA GLY A 166 -20.04 5.49 1.80
C GLY A 166 -19.90 5.86 0.32
N LEU A 167 -18.75 5.52 -0.29
CA LEU A 167 -18.49 5.72 -1.73
C LEU A 167 -19.02 4.57 -2.58
N THR A 168 -19.10 3.37 -2.01
CA THR A 168 -19.66 2.17 -2.64
C THR A 168 -20.80 1.64 -1.79
N LYS A 169 -21.90 1.25 -2.44
CA LYS A 169 -23.04 0.64 -1.76
C LYS A 169 -22.74 -0.80 -1.36
N LEU A 170 -23.11 -1.15 -0.14
CA LEU A 170 -23.12 -2.54 0.30
C LEU A 170 -24.24 -3.33 -0.38
N SER A 171 -23.96 -4.57 -0.75
CA SER A 171 -24.97 -5.56 -1.13
C SER A 171 -25.67 -6.13 0.10
N SER A 172 -24.94 -6.29 1.22
CA SER A 172 -25.47 -6.71 2.52
C SER A 172 -24.51 -6.31 3.65
N GLY A 173 -24.95 -6.42 4.90
CA GLY A 173 -24.20 -6.11 6.09
C GLY A 173 -24.38 -4.67 6.58
N SER A 174 -23.63 -4.27 7.59
CA SER A 174 -23.70 -2.94 8.19
C SER A 174 -22.32 -2.39 8.57
N VAL A 175 -22.22 -1.06 8.62
CA VAL A 175 -21.03 -0.32 9.05
C VAL A 175 -21.47 0.63 10.15
N VAL A 176 -21.28 0.27 11.40
CA VAL A 176 -21.76 1.04 12.56
C VAL A 176 -20.64 1.85 13.15
N PHE A 177 -20.80 3.17 13.15
CA PHE A 177 -19.96 4.11 13.86
C PHE A 177 -20.52 4.34 15.28
N HIS A 178 -19.68 4.15 16.29
CA HIS A 178 -19.98 4.41 17.71
C HIS A 178 -19.44 5.78 18.10
N SER A 179 -20.33 6.75 18.24
CA SER A 179 -19.96 8.12 18.55
C SER A 179 -19.40 8.25 20.00
N PRO A 180 -18.58 9.27 20.27
CA PRO A 180 -18.15 9.58 21.63
C PRO A 180 -19.31 9.87 22.59
N GLU A 181 -20.41 10.38 22.06
CA GLU A 181 -21.62 10.76 22.77
C GLU A 181 -22.52 9.56 23.11
N GLY A 182 -22.21 8.37 22.56
CA GLY A 182 -22.93 7.13 22.83
C GLY A 182 -24.03 6.82 21.83
N GLU A 183 -24.05 7.50 20.68
CA GLU A 183 -24.96 7.20 19.57
C GLU A 183 -24.32 6.24 18.59
N ASP A 184 -25.10 5.28 18.10
CA ASP A 184 -24.70 4.33 17.07
C ASP A 184 -25.31 4.75 15.72
N ILE A 185 -24.46 4.97 14.71
CA ILE A 185 -24.86 5.42 13.38
C ILE A 185 -24.45 4.36 12.36
N ASP A 186 -25.43 3.77 11.68
CA ASP A 186 -25.17 2.83 10.59
C ASP A 186 -24.84 3.61 9.30
N LEU A 187 -23.55 3.71 9.00
CA LEU A 187 -23.02 4.46 7.86
C LEU A 187 -23.44 3.86 6.51
N ALA A 188 -23.78 2.57 6.46
CA ALA A 188 -24.21 1.91 5.23
C ALA A 188 -25.50 2.52 4.61
N LYS A 189 -26.25 3.29 5.40
CA LYS A 189 -27.48 3.97 4.98
C LYS A 189 -27.25 5.32 4.31
N TYR A 190 -26.03 5.82 4.34
CA TYR A 190 -25.66 7.18 3.95
C TYR A 190 -24.58 7.18 2.88
N ASN A 191 -24.57 8.19 2.02
CA ASN A 191 -23.46 8.44 1.12
C ASN A 191 -22.38 9.27 1.84
N ALA A 192 -21.20 9.42 1.22
CA ALA A 192 -20.05 10.11 1.81
C ALA A 192 -20.36 11.57 2.25
N ALA A 193 -21.18 12.30 1.51
CA ALA A 193 -21.57 13.67 1.86
C ALA A 193 -22.46 13.70 3.13
N GLN A 194 -23.44 12.81 3.19
CA GLN A 194 -24.32 12.68 4.35
C GLN A 194 -23.57 12.20 5.61
N ILE A 195 -22.60 11.28 5.46
CA ILE A 195 -21.75 10.83 6.56
C ILE A 195 -20.98 12.02 7.16
N ASN A 196 -20.46 12.90 6.30
CA ASN A 196 -19.77 14.11 6.74
C ASN A 196 -20.70 15.10 7.45
N GLU A 197 -21.95 15.27 6.96
CA GLU A 197 -22.99 16.11 7.61
C GLU A 197 -23.37 15.58 9.01
N LEU A 198 -23.29 14.27 9.23
CA LEU A 198 -23.48 13.64 10.54
C LEU A 198 -22.29 13.86 11.50
N GLY A 199 -21.26 14.59 11.07
CA GLY A 199 -20.07 14.87 11.87
C GLY A 199 -19.05 13.73 11.91
N VAL A 200 -19.26 12.65 11.13
CA VAL A 200 -18.30 11.54 11.01
C VAL A 200 -17.25 11.89 9.96
N ARG A 201 -16.10 12.34 10.42
CA ARG A 201 -15.01 12.77 9.54
C ARG A 201 -14.09 11.63 9.19
N HIS A 202 -13.96 11.35 7.89
CA HIS A 202 -13.00 10.41 7.35
C HIS A 202 -11.84 11.16 6.69
N SER A 203 -10.63 10.62 6.84
CA SER A 203 -9.46 11.11 6.11
C SER A 203 -8.79 9.94 5.41
N PHE A 204 -8.61 10.03 4.10
CA PHE A 204 -8.02 8.98 3.28
C PHE A 204 -6.69 9.43 2.69
N VAL A 205 -5.71 8.54 2.74
CA VAL A 205 -4.45 8.67 2.00
C VAL A 205 -4.41 7.54 0.99
N PRO A 206 -4.83 7.77 -0.27
CA PRO A 206 -4.87 6.70 -1.28
C PRO A 206 -3.47 6.31 -1.74
N GLU A 207 -3.34 5.08 -2.23
CA GLU A 207 -2.12 4.53 -2.80
C GLU A 207 -1.71 5.31 -4.07
N ASP A 208 -2.66 5.60 -4.96
CA ASP A 208 -2.43 6.36 -6.18
C ASP A 208 -2.68 7.85 -5.95
N ARG A 209 -1.60 8.64 -5.96
CA ARG A 209 -1.65 10.10 -5.79
C ARG A 209 -2.17 10.85 -7.01
N LEU A 210 -2.23 10.22 -8.18
CA LEU A 210 -2.56 10.86 -9.45
C LEU A 210 -3.89 10.41 -10.06
N GLY A 211 -4.42 9.26 -9.68
CA GLY A 211 -5.57 8.62 -10.34
C GLY A 211 -6.94 8.85 -9.70
N THR A 212 -7.00 9.34 -8.47
CA THR A 212 -8.26 9.35 -7.72
C THR A 212 -8.87 10.75 -7.60
N VAL A 213 -9.44 11.24 -8.69
CA VAL A 213 -10.25 12.49 -8.71
C VAL A 213 -11.42 12.42 -7.70
N SER A 214 -11.90 11.22 -7.37
CA SER A 214 -13.00 11.02 -6.41
C SER A 214 -12.68 11.48 -4.98
N TYR A 215 -11.42 11.39 -4.54
CA TYR A 215 -11.03 11.82 -3.19
C TYR A 215 -10.80 13.33 -3.08
N THR A 216 -10.52 14.01 -4.20
CA THR A 216 -10.36 15.47 -4.22
C THR A 216 -11.70 16.21 -4.09
N HIS A 217 -12.82 15.60 -4.48
CA HIS A 217 -14.14 16.18 -4.30
C HIS A 217 -14.58 16.26 -2.84
N LEU A 218 -14.11 15.38 -1.96
CA LEU A 218 -14.32 15.49 -0.52
C LEU A 218 -13.55 16.68 0.10
N ARG A 219 -12.43 17.11 -0.52
CA ARG A 219 -11.65 18.29 -0.10
C ARG A 219 -12.16 19.61 -0.69
N ALA A 220 -12.75 19.60 -1.88
CA ALA A 220 -13.15 20.83 -2.58
C ALA A 220 -14.27 21.62 -1.85
N HIS A 221 -15.05 20.97 -0.98
CA HIS A 221 -16.03 21.64 -0.13
C HIS A 221 -15.44 22.26 1.14
N GLU A 222 -14.24 21.87 1.58
CA GLU A 222 -13.61 22.46 2.78
C GLU A 222 -12.84 23.76 2.50
N THR A 223 -12.41 24.02 1.26
CA THR A 223 -11.62 25.22 0.92
C THR A 223 -12.47 26.46 0.58
N GLY A 224 -13.78 26.32 0.50
CA GLY A 224 -14.71 27.44 0.21
C GLY A 224 -15.09 28.31 1.41
N ALA A 225 -14.64 28.02 2.63
CA ALA A 225 -15.08 28.71 3.84
C ALA A 225 -14.02 29.64 4.48
N TYR A 226 -12.84 29.79 3.85
CA TYR A 226 -11.80 30.72 4.31
C TYR A 226 -11.17 31.46 3.12
N LEU A 227 -11.91 32.43 2.59
CA LEU A 227 -11.43 33.65 1.91
C LEU A 227 -12.36 34.77 2.22
#